data_cff41ed4d8215d1e537d62cecc790a65
#
_entry.id   cff41ed4d8215d1e537d62cecc790a65
#
_cell.length_a   1.000
_cell.length_b   1.000
_cell.length_c   1.000
_cell.angle_alpha   90.00
_cell.angle_beta   90.00
_cell.angle_gamma   90.00
#
_symmetry.space_group_name_H-M   'P 1'
#
loop_
_entity.id
_entity.type
_entity.pdbx_description
1 polymer ?
#
loop_
_entity_poly.entity_id
_entity_poly.type
_entity_poly.pdbx_seq_one_letter_code
_entity_poly.pdbx_strand_id
1 'polypeptide(L)'
;METRIRSAATPPDDRVIIAGGGPVGLVAALALAQAGIPVLVLEAEPAPLTDQRGAAFHPPSLEMLAALGLERALHALGLVVPVWQIRDGEDGSVIAEFDLALIAEETRYPYRFHLGQHLLLPVLLDRLGHFGHVEVRFDARVTAVEPMPDRVIVDVASADGAVSTESARWLIGADGARSAVRKALGIAFDGFTWPERFLVTNIALDLETLGFARTNYVSHPDRWAVVLKLSDADGQNLWRVTFPTDPTVPDATVLDEAAIQRRLAEIIPGADPFPLRYAGLYRVHQRVAESFRTGRVLLAGDAAHINNPLGGFGLNSGIHDAVNLAGKLAAVWHGNAGPELLDRYDRQRRHANVAHVQASSIRNKRILDERDSTRRREAHDELRRIARDPVLAKQHLMNASMINSVREAEGIA
;
A
#
# COMPACT_ATOMS: atom_id res chain seq x y z
N MET A 1 11.38 -20.52 -18.20
CA MET A 1 12.78 -20.14 -17.92
C MET A 1 12.88 -20.09 -16.39
N GLU A 2 13.43 -21.17 -15.80
CA GLU A 2 13.53 -21.30 -14.34
C GLU A 2 14.51 -20.26 -13.79
N THR A 3 14.01 -19.24 -13.15
CA THR A 3 14.84 -18.24 -12.46
C THR A 3 15.15 -18.76 -11.05
N ARG A 4 16.00 -19.76 -10.95
CA ARG A 4 16.62 -20.15 -9.68
C ARG A 4 17.92 -19.37 -9.52
N ILE A 5 17.89 -18.31 -8.73
CA ILE A 5 19.11 -17.69 -8.21
C ILE A 5 19.54 -18.53 -7.00
N ARG A 6 20.52 -19.43 -7.16
CA ARG A 6 21.08 -20.23 -6.06
C ARG A 6 22.35 -19.58 -5.52
N SER A 7 22.37 -19.36 -4.23
CA SER A 7 23.52 -19.02 -3.40
C SER A 7 24.10 -20.25 -2.68
N ALA A 8 25.30 -20.09 -2.10
CA ALA A 8 25.94 -21.07 -1.23
C ALA A 8 25.00 -21.53 -0.10
N ALA A 9 24.96 -22.82 0.18
CA ALA A 9 24.01 -23.47 1.07
C ALA A 9 24.09 -22.90 2.50
N THR A 10 23.19 -21.97 2.83
CA THR A 10 22.88 -21.60 4.20
C THR A 10 22.17 -22.78 4.89
N PRO A 11 22.50 -23.12 6.14
CA PRO A 11 21.73 -24.12 6.88
C PRO A 11 20.24 -23.79 6.84
N PRO A 12 19.34 -24.76 6.62
CA PRO A 12 17.90 -24.49 6.44
C PRO A 12 17.27 -23.66 7.54
N ASP A 13 17.78 -23.77 8.76
CA ASP A 13 17.23 -23.05 9.93
C ASP A 13 17.83 -21.66 10.14
N ASP A 14 18.96 -21.31 9.53
CA ASP A 14 19.64 -20.03 9.76
C ASP A 14 19.29 -18.97 8.71
N ARG A 15 18.00 -18.73 8.58
CA ARG A 15 17.44 -17.74 7.66
C ARG A 15 16.13 -17.15 8.17
N VAL A 16 15.62 -16.12 7.48
CA VAL A 16 14.26 -15.61 7.60
C VAL A 16 13.44 -16.10 6.40
N ILE A 17 12.27 -16.68 6.66
CA ILE A 17 11.28 -16.92 5.61
C ILE A 17 10.32 -15.74 5.54
N ILE A 18 10.00 -15.31 4.32
CA ILE A 18 8.97 -14.30 4.04
C ILE A 18 7.90 -14.97 3.18
N ALA A 19 6.70 -15.11 3.71
CA ALA A 19 5.53 -15.55 2.96
C ALA A 19 4.91 -14.36 2.24
N GLY A 20 4.96 -14.36 0.90
CA GLY A 20 4.48 -13.31 0.01
C GLY A 20 5.59 -12.49 -0.63
N GLY A 21 5.66 -12.53 -1.98
CA GLY A 21 6.57 -11.77 -2.84
C GLY A 21 5.96 -10.47 -3.37
N GLY A 22 4.96 -9.92 -2.68
CA GLY A 22 4.42 -8.60 -2.95
C GLY A 22 5.37 -7.48 -2.51
N PRO A 23 5.00 -6.20 -2.72
CA PRO A 23 5.90 -5.08 -2.45
C PRO A 23 6.40 -5.03 -0.99
N VAL A 24 5.55 -5.37 -0.03
CA VAL A 24 5.92 -5.37 1.40
C VAL A 24 6.93 -6.46 1.71
N GLY A 25 6.67 -7.69 1.22
CA GLY A 25 7.59 -8.81 1.42
C GLY A 25 8.95 -8.59 0.76
N LEU A 26 8.98 -8.05 -0.48
CA LEU A 26 10.24 -7.78 -1.18
C LEU A 26 11.00 -6.59 -0.57
N VAL A 27 10.32 -5.57 -0.03
CA VAL A 27 10.99 -4.49 0.73
C VAL A 27 11.59 -5.03 2.02
N ALA A 28 10.87 -5.88 2.76
CA ALA A 28 11.41 -6.54 3.95
C ALA A 28 12.62 -7.43 3.61
N ALA A 29 12.53 -8.19 2.52
CA ALA A 29 13.62 -9.03 2.01
C ALA A 29 14.86 -8.19 1.70
N LEU A 30 14.69 -7.06 0.99
CA LEU A 30 15.80 -6.18 0.63
C LEU A 30 16.46 -5.56 1.85
N ALA A 31 15.67 -5.08 2.81
CA ALA A 31 16.19 -4.51 4.05
C ALA A 31 16.98 -5.53 4.88
N LEU A 32 16.48 -6.77 4.98
CA LEU A 32 17.18 -7.87 5.66
C LEU A 32 18.43 -8.30 4.90
N ALA A 33 18.36 -8.38 3.57
CA ALA A 33 19.51 -8.71 2.72
C ALA A 33 20.65 -7.71 2.89
N GLN A 34 20.35 -6.42 2.92
CA GLN A 34 21.35 -5.37 3.19
C GLN A 34 21.97 -5.46 4.59
N ALA A 35 21.23 -6.03 5.55
CA ALA A 35 21.74 -6.34 6.89
C ALA A 35 22.53 -7.67 6.94
N GLY A 36 22.76 -8.35 5.80
CA GLY A 36 23.51 -9.61 5.73
C GLY A 36 22.74 -10.83 6.23
N ILE A 37 21.43 -10.76 6.32
CA ILE A 37 20.59 -11.84 6.84
C ILE A 37 20.11 -12.69 5.67
N PRO A 38 20.28 -14.04 5.73
CA PRO A 38 19.76 -14.94 4.71
C PRO A 38 18.23 -14.92 4.66
N VAL A 39 17.67 -14.80 3.46
CA VAL A 39 16.22 -14.69 3.25
C VAL A 39 15.75 -15.69 2.20
N LEU A 40 14.63 -16.36 2.50
CA LEU A 40 13.83 -17.11 1.55
C LEU A 40 12.46 -16.45 1.41
N VAL A 41 12.16 -15.88 0.23
CA VAL A 41 10.82 -15.38 -0.10
C VAL A 41 10.04 -16.48 -0.81
N LEU A 42 8.83 -16.77 -0.33
CA LEU A 42 7.90 -17.75 -0.88
C LEU A 42 6.67 -17.02 -1.43
N GLU A 43 6.54 -16.97 -2.76
CA GLU A 43 5.43 -16.34 -3.45
C GLU A 43 4.51 -17.39 -4.06
N ALA A 44 3.22 -17.27 -3.79
CA ALA A 44 2.21 -18.23 -4.22
C ALA A 44 1.92 -18.20 -5.72
N GLU A 45 2.13 -17.06 -6.35
CA GLU A 45 1.88 -16.87 -7.78
C GLU A 45 3.11 -17.28 -8.61
N PRO A 46 2.93 -17.65 -9.90
CA PRO A 46 4.03 -18.10 -10.76
C PRO A 46 4.98 -16.99 -11.20
N ALA A 47 4.59 -15.75 -11.05
CA ALA A 47 5.35 -14.56 -11.46
C ALA A 47 4.94 -13.33 -10.64
N PRO A 48 5.72 -12.24 -10.68
CA PRO A 48 5.33 -11.00 -10.05
C PRO A 48 3.97 -10.51 -10.55
N LEU A 49 3.11 -10.09 -9.61
CA LEU A 49 1.78 -9.60 -9.95
C LEU A 49 1.87 -8.33 -10.80
N THR A 50 1.13 -8.30 -11.89
CA THR A 50 0.93 -7.13 -12.76
C THR A 50 -0.25 -6.27 -12.34
N ASP A 51 -0.86 -6.59 -11.20
CA ASP A 51 -2.04 -5.91 -10.68
C ASP A 51 -1.74 -4.44 -10.34
N GLN A 52 -2.59 -3.56 -10.81
CA GLN A 52 -2.39 -2.10 -10.69
C GLN A 52 -3.05 -1.53 -9.42
N ARG A 53 -2.89 -2.14 -8.24
CA ARG A 53 -3.55 -1.67 -7.01
C ARG A 53 -2.95 -0.39 -6.46
N GLY A 54 -1.80 -0.45 -5.85
CA GLY A 54 -1.12 0.70 -5.25
C GLY A 54 -0.46 1.58 -6.32
N ALA A 55 -0.61 2.90 -6.21
CA ALA A 55 -0.01 3.81 -7.17
C ALA A 55 0.59 5.09 -6.55
N ALA A 56 0.32 5.40 -5.29
CA ALA A 56 0.78 6.63 -4.66
C ALA A 56 1.70 6.33 -3.48
N PHE A 57 2.88 6.94 -3.48
CA PHE A 57 3.86 6.89 -2.39
C PHE A 57 3.88 8.24 -1.67
N HIS A 58 3.98 8.18 -0.35
CA HIS A 58 4.13 9.33 0.52
C HIS A 58 5.60 9.59 0.87
N PRO A 59 5.95 10.81 1.30
CA PRO A 59 7.32 11.19 1.63
C PRO A 59 8.11 10.18 2.48
N PRO A 60 7.62 9.68 3.63
CA PRO A 60 8.38 8.73 4.43
C PRO A 60 8.69 7.41 3.72
N SER A 61 7.76 6.93 2.87
CA SER A 61 7.99 5.72 2.08
C SER A 61 9.09 5.94 1.04
N LEU A 62 9.17 7.13 0.43
CA LEU A 62 10.23 7.48 -0.50
C LEU A 62 11.59 7.56 0.21
N GLU A 63 11.63 8.13 1.42
CA GLU A 63 12.84 8.17 2.25
C GLU A 63 13.33 6.76 2.58
N MET A 64 12.43 5.86 2.97
CA MET A 64 12.75 4.46 3.28
C MET A 64 13.24 3.71 2.04
N LEU A 65 12.58 3.87 0.90
CA LEU A 65 13.00 3.23 -0.35
C LEU A 65 14.32 3.82 -0.88
N ALA A 66 14.56 5.11 -0.70
CA ALA A 66 15.84 5.75 -1.02
C ALA A 66 16.98 5.23 -0.13
N ALA A 67 16.74 5.03 1.17
CA ALA A 67 17.69 4.41 2.08
C ALA A 67 18.06 2.98 1.67
N LEU A 68 17.14 2.27 1.01
CA LEU A 68 17.39 0.95 0.40
C LEU A 68 18.10 1.03 -0.99
N GLY A 69 18.46 2.24 -1.45
CA GLY A 69 19.18 2.47 -2.71
C GLY A 69 18.30 2.41 -3.96
N LEU A 70 16.99 2.59 -3.84
CA LEU A 70 16.03 2.47 -4.95
C LEU A 70 15.68 3.82 -5.61
N GLU A 71 16.08 4.95 -5.03
CA GLU A 71 15.69 6.31 -5.45
C GLU A 71 15.78 6.53 -6.96
N ARG A 72 16.97 6.29 -7.54
CA ARG A 72 17.21 6.54 -8.96
C ARG A 72 16.33 5.68 -9.88
N ALA A 73 16.19 4.39 -9.54
CA ALA A 73 15.40 3.47 -10.34
C ALA A 73 13.91 3.83 -10.32
N LEU A 74 13.39 4.21 -9.14
CA LEU A 74 11.98 4.61 -8.99
C LEU A 74 11.70 5.92 -9.72
N HIS A 75 12.55 6.95 -9.57
CA HIS A 75 12.34 8.25 -10.25
C HIS A 75 12.42 8.16 -11.76
N ALA A 76 13.13 7.17 -12.31
CA ALA A 76 13.14 6.91 -13.76
C ALA A 76 11.80 6.36 -14.29
N LEU A 77 10.95 5.80 -13.42
CA LEU A 77 9.71 5.12 -13.78
C LEU A 77 8.45 5.85 -13.32
N GLY A 78 8.56 6.67 -12.30
CA GLY A 78 7.42 7.26 -11.61
C GLY A 78 7.20 8.73 -11.92
N LEU A 79 6.14 9.28 -11.35
CA LEU A 79 5.66 10.63 -11.58
C LEU A 79 5.66 11.43 -10.27
N VAL A 80 6.35 12.57 -10.25
CA VAL A 80 6.31 13.53 -9.13
C VAL A 80 4.98 14.30 -9.13
N VAL A 81 4.34 14.38 -7.97
CA VAL A 81 3.03 15.02 -7.75
C VAL A 81 3.13 16.00 -6.59
N PRO A 82 3.51 17.26 -6.85
CA PRO A 82 3.71 18.25 -5.80
C PRO A 82 2.41 18.80 -5.21
N VAL A 83 1.31 18.74 -5.98
CA VAL A 83 0.02 19.33 -5.63
C VAL A 83 -1.10 18.31 -5.74
N TRP A 84 -2.07 18.39 -4.84
CA TRP A 84 -3.32 17.65 -4.95
C TRP A 84 -4.53 18.52 -4.59
N GLN A 85 -5.70 18.15 -5.14
CA GLN A 85 -6.93 18.91 -5.03
C GLN A 85 -8.07 18.13 -4.41
N ILE A 86 -8.95 18.85 -3.72
CA ILE A 86 -10.32 18.42 -3.42
C ILE A 86 -11.24 19.25 -4.30
N ARG A 87 -12.14 18.59 -5.03
CA ARG A 87 -13.05 19.21 -5.99
C ARG A 87 -14.49 18.96 -5.60
N ASP A 88 -15.35 19.90 -5.92
CA ASP A 88 -16.80 19.71 -5.82
C ASP A 88 -17.29 18.87 -7.00
N GLY A 89 -18.01 17.80 -6.73
CA GLY A 89 -18.58 16.91 -7.76
C GLY A 89 -19.87 17.45 -8.39
N GLU A 90 -20.43 18.57 -7.90
CA GLU A 90 -21.61 19.19 -8.48
C GLU A 90 -21.26 20.14 -9.63
N ASP A 91 -20.27 20.99 -9.43
CA ASP A 91 -19.87 22.03 -10.39
C ASP A 91 -18.43 21.89 -10.90
N GLY A 92 -17.65 20.91 -10.39
CA GLY A 92 -16.26 20.69 -10.76
C GLY A 92 -15.26 21.69 -10.19
N SER A 93 -15.70 22.66 -9.37
CA SER A 93 -14.82 23.68 -8.79
C SER A 93 -13.80 23.10 -7.81
N VAL A 94 -12.67 23.78 -7.65
CA VAL A 94 -11.65 23.41 -6.66
C VAL A 94 -12.07 23.94 -5.29
N ILE A 95 -12.36 23.05 -4.35
CA ILE A 95 -12.66 23.36 -2.95
C ILE A 95 -11.39 23.75 -2.21
N ALA A 96 -10.36 22.93 -2.35
CA ALA A 96 -9.07 23.13 -1.70
C ALA A 96 -7.95 22.54 -2.55
N GLU A 97 -6.81 23.22 -2.56
CA GLU A 97 -5.57 22.77 -3.17
C GLU A 97 -4.46 22.79 -2.13
N PHE A 98 -3.65 21.75 -2.11
CA PHE A 98 -2.57 21.55 -1.15
C PHE A 98 -1.24 21.36 -1.88
N ASP A 99 -0.33 22.31 -1.68
CA ASP A 99 1.04 22.26 -2.19
C ASP A 99 1.97 21.65 -1.13
N LEU A 100 2.57 20.51 -1.45
CA LEU A 100 3.49 19.83 -0.55
C LEU A 100 4.80 20.60 -0.34
N ALA A 101 5.11 21.63 -1.12
CA ALA A 101 6.24 22.51 -0.84
C ALA A 101 6.20 23.11 0.58
N LEU A 102 5.01 23.23 1.19
CA LEU A 102 4.85 23.69 2.58
C LEU A 102 5.49 22.77 3.62
N ILE A 103 5.81 21.53 3.26
CA ILE A 103 6.50 20.57 4.14
C ILE A 103 7.94 20.30 3.72
N ALA A 104 8.56 21.16 2.89
CA ALA A 104 9.92 20.96 2.38
C ALA A 104 11.00 20.94 3.48
N GLU A 105 10.74 21.58 4.63
CA GLU A 105 11.63 21.52 5.79
C GLU A 105 11.52 20.21 6.61
N GLU A 106 10.45 19.45 6.38
CA GLU A 106 10.10 18.24 7.15
C GLU A 106 10.52 16.95 6.48
N THR A 107 10.76 16.99 5.17
CA THR A 107 11.09 15.83 4.35
C THR A 107 11.94 16.19 3.13
N ARG A 108 12.79 15.26 2.73
CA ARG A 108 13.56 15.37 1.48
C ARG A 108 12.67 15.29 0.23
N TYR A 109 11.47 14.71 0.33
CA TYR A 109 10.54 14.49 -0.78
C TYR A 109 9.21 15.23 -0.53
N PRO A 110 9.16 16.58 -0.69
CA PRO A 110 7.94 17.36 -0.47
C PRO A 110 6.97 17.19 -1.65
N TYR A 111 6.58 15.95 -1.94
CA TYR A 111 5.64 15.58 -2.99
C TYR A 111 5.08 14.17 -2.75
N ARG A 112 3.95 13.86 -3.34
CA ARG A 112 3.53 12.47 -3.59
C ARG A 112 4.24 11.95 -4.82
N PHE A 113 4.41 10.66 -4.89
CA PHE A 113 5.06 10.03 -6.03
C PHE A 113 4.17 8.92 -6.56
N HIS A 114 3.79 8.99 -7.83
CA HIS A 114 2.97 7.97 -8.43
C HIS A 114 3.83 6.99 -9.22
N LEU A 115 3.74 5.73 -8.82
CA LEU A 115 4.37 4.59 -9.48
C LEU A 115 3.46 3.38 -9.28
N GLY A 116 3.06 2.73 -10.35
CA GLY A 116 2.30 1.50 -10.27
C GLY A 116 3.06 0.41 -9.50
N GLN A 117 2.38 -0.27 -8.58
CA GLN A 117 2.98 -1.35 -7.79
C GLN A 117 3.69 -2.39 -8.67
N HIS A 118 3.12 -2.71 -9.83
CA HIS A 118 3.69 -3.66 -10.80
C HIS A 118 5.04 -3.21 -11.38
N LEU A 119 5.36 -1.92 -11.36
CA LEU A 119 6.67 -1.38 -11.78
C LEU A 119 7.70 -1.41 -10.64
N LEU A 120 7.26 -1.40 -9.38
CA LEU A 120 8.14 -1.52 -8.23
C LEU A 120 8.70 -2.94 -8.07
N LEU A 121 7.89 -3.97 -8.32
CA LEU A 121 8.28 -5.36 -8.09
C LEU A 121 9.52 -5.79 -8.92
N PRO A 122 9.61 -5.53 -10.23
CA PRO A 122 10.82 -5.83 -11.00
C PRO A 122 12.07 -5.12 -10.48
N VAL A 123 11.95 -3.86 -10.03
CA VAL A 123 13.08 -3.11 -9.45
C VAL A 123 13.58 -3.76 -8.16
N LEU A 124 12.66 -4.20 -7.29
CA LEU A 124 13.02 -4.92 -6.06
C LEU A 124 13.67 -6.27 -6.35
N LEU A 125 13.12 -7.04 -7.30
CA LEU A 125 13.66 -8.35 -7.69
C LEU A 125 15.04 -8.24 -8.32
N ASP A 126 15.25 -7.27 -9.20
CA ASP A 126 16.57 -6.97 -9.78
C ASP A 126 17.57 -6.67 -8.66
N ARG A 127 17.20 -5.81 -7.71
CA ARG A 127 18.06 -5.45 -6.60
C ARG A 127 18.38 -6.62 -5.67
N LEU A 128 17.38 -7.47 -5.37
CA LEU A 128 17.56 -8.68 -4.57
C LEU A 128 18.47 -9.71 -5.25
N GLY A 129 18.46 -9.77 -6.59
CA GLY A 129 19.33 -10.64 -7.37
C GLY A 129 20.83 -10.42 -7.18
N HIS A 130 21.21 -9.27 -6.62
CA HIS A 130 22.64 -8.97 -6.31
C HIS A 130 23.09 -9.57 -4.95
N PHE A 131 22.17 -10.13 -4.14
CA PHE A 131 22.50 -10.71 -2.84
C PHE A 131 22.53 -12.25 -2.93
N GLY A 132 23.70 -12.83 -2.86
CA GLY A 132 23.89 -14.27 -2.98
C GLY A 132 23.26 -15.09 -1.84
N HIS A 133 22.81 -14.49 -0.76
CA HIS A 133 22.14 -15.14 0.40
C HIS A 133 20.62 -14.90 0.41
N VAL A 134 20.04 -14.47 -0.72
CA VAL A 134 18.60 -14.32 -0.90
C VAL A 134 18.12 -15.28 -1.98
N GLU A 135 17.04 -16.00 -1.67
CA GLU A 135 16.29 -16.80 -2.62
C GLU A 135 14.86 -16.25 -2.73
N VAL A 136 14.36 -16.06 -3.94
CA VAL A 136 12.94 -15.79 -4.21
C VAL A 136 12.37 -16.95 -5.01
N ARG A 137 11.37 -17.62 -4.44
CA ARG A 137 10.72 -18.79 -5.04
C ARG A 137 9.26 -18.46 -5.34
N PHE A 138 8.92 -18.50 -6.61
CA PHE A 138 7.55 -18.44 -7.11
C PHE A 138 6.92 -19.83 -7.14
N ASP A 139 5.61 -19.90 -7.35
CA ASP A 139 4.84 -21.18 -7.25
C ASP A 139 5.04 -21.88 -5.89
N ALA A 140 5.16 -21.11 -4.84
CA ALA A 140 5.51 -21.56 -3.50
C ALA A 140 4.55 -20.97 -2.47
N ARG A 141 3.41 -21.61 -2.30
CA ARG A 141 2.35 -21.16 -1.39
C ARG A 141 2.55 -21.72 0.01
N VAL A 142 2.72 -20.86 1.00
CA VAL A 142 2.68 -21.26 2.42
C VAL A 142 1.25 -21.70 2.76
N THR A 143 1.11 -22.94 3.25
CA THR A 143 -0.18 -23.58 3.56
C THR A 143 -0.37 -23.87 5.04
N ALA A 144 0.72 -24.14 5.77
CA ALA A 144 0.70 -24.35 7.21
C ALA A 144 1.91 -23.67 7.87
N VAL A 145 1.75 -23.32 9.13
CA VAL A 145 2.79 -22.69 9.97
C VAL A 145 2.77 -23.35 11.34
N GLU A 146 3.92 -23.86 11.75
CA GLU A 146 4.13 -24.46 13.07
C GLU A 146 5.23 -23.67 13.81
N PRO A 147 4.86 -22.77 14.74
CA PRO A 147 5.83 -22.07 15.56
C PRO A 147 6.46 -23.00 16.60
N MET A 148 7.80 -23.04 16.66
CA MET A 148 8.58 -23.75 17.67
C MET A 148 9.30 -22.73 18.57
N PRO A 149 9.82 -23.12 19.73
CA PRO A 149 10.55 -22.21 20.62
C PRO A 149 11.79 -21.57 19.98
N ASP A 150 12.49 -22.29 19.13
CA ASP A 150 13.77 -21.90 18.51
C ASP A 150 13.67 -21.60 17.02
N ARG A 151 12.60 -22.02 16.33
CA ARG A 151 12.40 -21.90 14.87
C ARG A 151 10.93 -21.84 14.50
N VAL A 152 10.67 -21.69 13.20
CA VAL A 152 9.34 -21.86 12.59
C VAL A 152 9.44 -22.86 11.46
N ILE A 153 8.48 -23.78 11.39
CA ILE A 153 8.33 -24.74 10.30
C ILE A 153 7.15 -24.29 9.44
N VAL A 154 7.30 -24.32 8.12
CA VAL A 154 6.24 -23.99 7.18
C VAL A 154 6.07 -25.07 6.12
N ASP A 155 4.85 -25.44 5.82
CA ASP A 155 4.54 -26.27 4.66
C ASP A 155 4.29 -25.38 3.45
N VAL A 156 4.89 -25.77 2.33
CA VAL A 156 4.89 -25.01 1.08
C VAL A 156 4.33 -25.92 -0.03
N ALA A 157 3.21 -25.52 -0.60
CA ALA A 157 2.62 -26.18 -1.76
C ALA A 157 3.08 -25.51 -3.05
N SER A 158 3.54 -26.30 -4.01
CA SER A 158 3.79 -25.89 -5.41
C SER A 158 2.53 -25.99 -6.27
N ALA A 159 2.57 -25.42 -7.47
CA ALA A 159 1.42 -25.39 -8.39
C ALA A 159 0.93 -26.78 -8.82
N ASP A 160 1.82 -27.78 -8.86
CA ASP A 160 1.50 -29.18 -9.13
C ASP A 160 0.90 -29.94 -7.94
N GLY A 161 0.74 -29.25 -6.78
CA GLY A 161 0.19 -29.81 -5.56
C GLY A 161 1.19 -30.56 -4.69
N ALA A 162 2.47 -30.64 -5.06
CA ALA A 162 3.50 -31.19 -4.19
C ALA A 162 3.68 -30.28 -2.96
N VAL A 163 3.85 -30.93 -1.79
CA VAL A 163 4.10 -30.21 -0.53
C VAL A 163 5.51 -30.50 -0.06
N SER A 164 6.25 -29.44 0.25
CA SER A 164 7.56 -29.50 0.89
C SER A 164 7.53 -28.76 2.22
N THR A 165 8.46 -29.10 3.10
CA THR A 165 8.59 -28.43 4.41
C THR A 165 9.86 -27.62 4.42
N GLU A 166 9.77 -26.36 4.88
CA GLU A 166 10.86 -25.42 5.05
C GLU A 166 10.96 -25.00 6.52
N SER A 167 12.16 -24.62 6.98
CA SER A 167 12.36 -24.14 8.34
C SER A 167 13.18 -22.85 8.36
N ALA A 168 12.98 -22.03 9.40
CA ALA A 168 13.66 -20.75 9.57
C ALA A 168 13.68 -20.31 11.03
N ARG A 169 14.60 -19.41 11.38
CA ARG A 169 14.60 -18.76 12.72
C ARG A 169 13.41 -17.84 12.92
N TRP A 170 12.94 -17.18 11.85
CA TRP A 170 11.83 -16.24 11.89
C TRP A 170 11.00 -16.36 10.62
N LEU A 171 9.70 -16.11 10.74
CA LEU A 171 8.75 -16.01 9.63
C LEU A 171 8.12 -14.63 9.59
N ILE A 172 8.09 -14.00 8.41
CA ILE A 172 7.33 -12.78 8.15
C ILE A 172 6.17 -13.15 7.24
N GLY A 173 4.94 -12.96 7.71
CA GLY A 173 3.72 -13.07 6.90
C GLY A 173 3.45 -11.74 6.21
N ALA A 174 3.72 -11.66 4.92
CA ALA A 174 3.40 -10.55 4.01
C ALA A 174 2.51 -11.04 2.85
N ASP A 175 1.70 -12.06 3.10
CA ASP A 175 0.90 -12.86 2.18
C ASP A 175 -0.51 -12.30 1.95
N GLY A 176 -0.66 -10.99 2.17
CA GLY A 176 -1.82 -10.21 1.76
C GLY A 176 -3.06 -10.39 2.65
N ALA A 177 -4.17 -9.79 2.24
CA ALA A 177 -5.41 -9.70 3.02
C ALA A 177 -6.00 -11.06 3.43
N ARG A 178 -5.76 -12.11 2.64
CA ARG A 178 -6.23 -13.48 2.91
C ARG A 178 -5.20 -14.33 3.65
N SER A 179 -4.19 -13.72 4.22
CA SER A 179 -3.02 -14.33 4.87
C SER A 179 -3.27 -15.72 5.46
N ALA A 180 -2.54 -16.71 4.93
CA ALA A 180 -2.49 -18.06 5.47
C ALA A 180 -1.72 -18.09 6.80
N VAL A 181 -0.64 -17.28 6.90
CA VAL A 181 0.17 -17.14 8.11
C VAL A 181 -0.68 -16.63 9.28
N ARG A 182 -1.41 -15.53 9.10
CA ARG A 182 -2.31 -14.99 10.15
C ARG A 182 -3.33 -16.00 10.60
N LYS A 183 -3.97 -16.69 9.65
CA LYS A 183 -5.01 -17.71 9.94
C LYS A 183 -4.46 -18.94 10.66
N ALA A 184 -3.28 -19.41 10.26
CA ALA A 184 -2.63 -20.58 10.90
C ALA A 184 -2.33 -20.30 12.39
N LEU A 185 -2.07 -19.05 12.74
CA LEU A 185 -1.84 -18.62 14.12
C LEU A 185 -3.13 -18.29 14.89
N GLY A 186 -4.29 -18.35 14.27
CA GLY A 186 -5.57 -17.99 14.89
C GLY A 186 -5.70 -16.50 15.25
N ILE A 187 -4.85 -15.62 14.68
CA ILE A 187 -4.88 -14.19 14.98
C ILE A 187 -6.16 -13.57 14.38
N ALA A 188 -6.96 -12.94 15.24
CA ALA A 188 -8.16 -12.22 14.84
C ALA A 188 -7.85 -11.05 13.89
N PHE A 189 -8.76 -10.80 12.95
CA PHE A 189 -8.65 -9.70 11.97
C PHE A 189 -9.86 -8.79 12.10
N ASP A 190 -9.82 -7.94 13.10
CA ASP A 190 -10.94 -7.15 13.56
C ASP A 190 -11.24 -5.97 12.64
N GLY A 191 -12.53 -5.66 12.52
CA GLY A 191 -12.99 -4.54 11.70
C GLY A 191 -14.26 -4.86 10.94
N PHE A 192 -14.45 -4.20 9.80
CA PHE A 192 -15.66 -4.30 9.01
C PHE A 192 -15.39 -4.29 7.50
N THR A 193 -16.44 -4.52 6.73
CA THR A 193 -16.43 -4.40 5.27
C THR A 193 -17.39 -3.28 4.90
N TRP A 194 -16.94 -2.35 4.05
CA TRP A 194 -17.80 -1.31 3.52
C TRP A 194 -18.93 -1.93 2.69
N PRO A 195 -20.14 -1.40 2.74
CA PRO A 195 -21.27 -1.98 2.01
C PRO A 195 -21.08 -1.86 0.49
N GLU A 196 -20.56 -0.74 0.01
CA GLU A 196 -20.32 -0.49 -1.40
C GLU A 196 -19.06 -1.22 -1.91
N ARG A 197 -19.06 -1.56 -3.20
CA ARG A 197 -17.88 -1.98 -3.95
C ARG A 197 -17.27 -0.77 -4.62
N PHE A 198 -15.98 -0.81 -4.89
CA PHE A 198 -15.29 0.24 -5.63
C PHE A 198 -14.96 -0.26 -7.03
N LEU A 199 -15.35 0.51 -8.03
CA LEU A 199 -14.93 0.32 -9.40
C LEU A 199 -13.66 1.14 -9.63
N VAL A 200 -12.63 0.49 -10.13
CA VAL A 200 -11.39 1.12 -10.58
C VAL A 200 -11.37 1.07 -12.09
N THR A 201 -11.21 2.21 -12.72
CA THR A 201 -11.01 2.33 -14.16
C THR A 201 -9.69 3.00 -14.45
N ASN A 202 -9.01 2.63 -15.55
CA ASN A 202 -7.93 3.41 -16.12
C ASN A 202 -8.37 3.90 -17.50
N ILE A 203 -8.22 5.19 -17.74
CA ILE A 203 -8.57 5.87 -19.00
C ILE A 203 -7.33 6.53 -19.59
N ALA A 204 -7.23 6.55 -20.92
CA ALA A 204 -6.14 7.20 -21.65
C ALA A 204 -6.61 8.57 -22.16
N LEU A 205 -6.57 9.58 -21.30
CA LEU A 205 -7.02 10.93 -21.58
C LEU A 205 -6.19 11.93 -20.76
N ASP A 206 -5.83 13.08 -21.32
CA ASP A 206 -5.10 14.10 -20.59
C ASP A 206 -6.04 15.00 -19.77
N LEU A 207 -6.27 14.65 -18.51
CA LEU A 207 -7.14 15.42 -17.62
C LEU A 207 -6.48 16.71 -17.10
N GLU A 208 -5.16 16.90 -17.27
CA GLU A 208 -4.51 18.18 -16.92
C GLU A 208 -5.07 19.31 -17.82
N THR A 209 -5.42 19.00 -19.07
CA THR A 209 -6.06 19.97 -19.98
C THR A 209 -7.47 20.40 -19.55
N LEU A 210 -8.11 19.60 -18.69
CA LEU A 210 -9.41 19.90 -18.08
C LEU A 210 -9.27 20.51 -16.67
N GLY A 211 -8.03 20.91 -16.28
CA GLY A 211 -7.76 21.55 -15.00
C GLY A 211 -7.67 20.61 -13.80
N PHE A 212 -7.54 19.30 -14.01
CA PHE A 212 -7.29 18.37 -12.92
C PHE A 212 -5.81 18.41 -12.52
N ALA A 213 -5.53 18.45 -11.22
CA ALA A 213 -4.21 18.14 -10.70
C ALA A 213 -3.94 16.64 -10.86
N ARG A 214 -2.69 16.20 -10.70
CA ARG A 214 -2.32 14.77 -10.83
C ARG A 214 -2.92 13.87 -9.75
N THR A 215 -3.42 14.44 -8.64
CA THR A 215 -4.22 13.77 -7.62
C THR A 215 -5.44 14.63 -7.30
N ASN A 216 -6.64 14.05 -7.41
CA ASN A 216 -7.89 14.75 -7.07
C ASN A 216 -8.80 13.84 -6.28
N TYR A 217 -9.47 14.43 -5.30
CA TYR A 217 -10.58 13.83 -4.56
C TYR A 217 -11.84 14.63 -4.91
N VAL A 218 -12.78 13.98 -5.59
CA VAL A 218 -14.06 14.60 -5.98
C VAL A 218 -15.09 14.30 -4.90
N SER A 219 -15.59 15.35 -4.24
CA SER A 219 -16.58 15.23 -3.15
C SER A 219 -17.99 15.30 -3.72
N HIS A 220 -18.77 14.24 -3.52
CA HIS A 220 -20.18 14.18 -3.92
C HIS A 220 -20.86 13.03 -3.16
N PRO A 221 -22.11 13.19 -2.66
CA PRO A 221 -22.78 12.18 -1.83
C PRO A 221 -22.88 10.80 -2.49
N ASP A 222 -23.11 10.74 -3.79
CA ASP A 222 -23.35 9.49 -4.51
C ASP A 222 -22.32 9.24 -5.64
N ARG A 223 -21.51 10.26 -6.00
CA ARG A 223 -20.61 10.24 -7.16
C ARG A 223 -19.17 10.64 -6.78
N TRP A 224 -18.80 10.53 -5.50
CA TRP A 224 -17.44 10.82 -5.12
C TRP A 224 -16.44 9.93 -5.89
N ALA A 225 -15.26 10.47 -6.14
CA ALA A 225 -14.23 9.74 -6.85
C ALA A 225 -12.81 10.14 -6.39
N VAL A 226 -11.87 9.24 -6.65
CA VAL A 226 -10.43 9.53 -6.61
C VAL A 226 -9.91 9.47 -8.03
N VAL A 227 -9.29 10.54 -8.50
CA VAL A 227 -8.75 10.67 -9.85
C VAL A 227 -7.24 10.89 -9.76
N LEU A 228 -6.46 9.93 -10.27
CA LEU A 228 -5.00 9.91 -10.16
C LEU A 228 -4.37 9.79 -11.54
N LYS A 229 -3.41 10.65 -11.87
CA LYS A 229 -2.53 10.41 -13.01
C LYS A 229 -1.58 9.27 -12.67
N LEU A 230 -1.50 8.26 -13.52
CA LEU A 230 -0.57 7.15 -13.36
C LEU A 230 0.77 7.47 -14.01
N SER A 231 1.85 6.86 -13.49
CA SER A 231 3.11 6.80 -14.24
C SER A 231 2.89 5.92 -15.47
N ASP A 232 3.33 6.41 -16.60
CA ASP A 232 3.04 5.83 -17.90
C ASP A 232 4.34 5.67 -18.69
N ALA A 233 4.89 4.46 -18.69
CA ALA A 233 6.09 4.14 -19.44
C ALA A 233 5.88 4.23 -20.96
N ASP A 234 4.62 4.14 -21.41
CA ASP A 234 4.26 4.07 -22.84
C ASP A 234 3.73 5.42 -23.40
N GLY A 235 3.71 6.49 -22.60
CA GLY A 235 3.27 7.83 -23.01
C GLY A 235 1.76 7.97 -23.28
N GLN A 236 0.91 7.09 -22.70
CA GLN A 236 -0.53 7.06 -22.96
C GLN A 236 -1.37 8.02 -22.14
N ASN A 237 -0.77 8.86 -21.26
CA ASN A 237 -1.51 9.73 -20.35
C ASN A 237 -2.59 9.00 -19.53
N LEU A 238 -2.20 7.90 -18.88
CA LEU A 238 -3.14 7.08 -18.11
C LEU A 238 -3.59 7.76 -16.83
N TRP A 239 -4.90 7.74 -16.61
CA TRP A 239 -5.52 8.21 -15.38
C TRP A 239 -6.38 7.13 -14.78
N ARG A 240 -6.26 6.95 -13.48
CA ARG A 240 -7.13 6.09 -12.69
C ARG A 240 -8.28 6.88 -12.12
N VAL A 241 -9.49 6.38 -12.32
CA VAL A 241 -10.68 6.88 -11.66
C VAL A 241 -11.27 5.76 -10.79
N THR A 242 -11.36 6.00 -9.50
CA THR A 242 -11.91 5.06 -8.53
C THR A 242 -13.16 5.67 -7.90
N PHE A 243 -14.28 4.96 -7.95
CA PHE A 243 -15.55 5.44 -7.43
C PHE A 243 -16.43 4.32 -6.86
N PRO A 244 -17.38 4.64 -5.96
CA PRO A 244 -18.28 3.65 -5.37
C PRO A 244 -19.32 3.17 -6.35
N THR A 245 -19.78 1.93 -6.15
CA THR A 245 -20.87 1.33 -6.89
C THR A 245 -21.93 0.79 -5.93
N ASP A 246 -23.19 0.81 -6.36
CA ASP A 246 -24.30 0.25 -5.60
C ASP A 246 -24.08 -1.26 -5.42
N PRO A 247 -24.05 -1.76 -4.17
CA PRO A 247 -23.85 -3.19 -3.89
C PRO A 247 -25.01 -4.08 -4.38
N THR A 248 -26.16 -3.52 -4.69
CA THR A 248 -27.35 -4.27 -5.17
C THR A 248 -27.32 -4.50 -6.67
N VAL A 249 -26.53 -3.71 -7.43
CA VAL A 249 -26.40 -3.84 -8.87
C VAL A 249 -25.46 -5.02 -9.21
N PRO A 250 -25.83 -5.94 -10.13
CA PRO A 250 -24.96 -7.05 -10.53
C PRO A 250 -23.63 -6.60 -11.11
N ASP A 251 -22.55 -7.36 -10.85
CA ASP A 251 -21.19 -7.05 -11.31
C ASP A 251 -21.13 -6.85 -12.84
N ALA A 252 -21.83 -7.68 -13.60
CA ALA A 252 -21.87 -7.56 -15.07
C ALA A 252 -22.46 -6.22 -15.55
N THR A 253 -23.45 -5.69 -14.82
CA THR A 253 -24.06 -4.37 -15.13
C THR A 253 -23.13 -3.23 -14.74
N VAL A 254 -22.41 -3.36 -13.61
CA VAL A 254 -21.43 -2.36 -13.18
C VAL A 254 -20.24 -2.30 -14.13
N LEU A 255 -19.83 -3.45 -14.67
CA LEU A 255 -18.69 -3.58 -15.60
C LEU A 255 -19.09 -3.36 -17.07
N ASP A 256 -20.37 -3.10 -17.36
CA ASP A 256 -20.81 -2.72 -18.68
C ASP A 256 -20.16 -1.42 -19.14
N GLU A 257 -19.57 -1.41 -20.33
CA GLU A 257 -18.79 -0.27 -20.83
C GLU A 257 -19.64 1.00 -20.92
N ALA A 258 -20.88 0.91 -21.40
CA ALA A 258 -21.77 2.07 -21.50
C ALA A 258 -22.16 2.62 -20.11
N ALA A 259 -22.29 1.75 -19.09
CA ALA A 259 -22.51 2.17 -17.71
C ALA A 259 -21.28 2.89 -17.15
N ILE A 260 -20.08 2.38 -17.42
CA ILE A 260 -18.82 3.01 -17.03
C ILE A 260 -18.67 4.37 -17.71
N GLN A 261 -18.89 4.48 -19.03
CA GLN A 261 -18.80 5.73 -19.78
C GLN A 261 -19.73 6.81 -19.20
N ARG A 262 -21.00 6.47 -18.93
CA ARG A 262 -21.95 7.41 -18.28
C ARG A 262 -21.44 7.88 -16.93
N ARG A 263 -20.91 6.96 -16.12
CA ARG A 263 -20.41 7.29 -14.78
C ARG A 263 -19.17 8.18 -14.83
N LEU A 264 -18.26 7.92 -15.77
CA LEU A 264 -17.08 8.76 -15.99
C LEU A 264 -17.47 10.17 -16.44
N ALA A 265 -18.46 10.31 -17.33
CA ALA A 265 -18.96 11.61 -17.78
C ALA A 265 -19.60 12.45 -16.64
N GLU A 266 -20.22 11.78 -15.66
CA GLU A 266 -20.73 12.45 -14.45
C GLU A 266 -19.61 12.96 -13.51
N ILE A 267 -18.46 12.27 -13.46
CA ILE A 267 -17.32 12.61 -12.60
C ILE A 267 -16.38 13.62 -13.27
N ILE A 268 -16.21 13.50 -14.59
CA ILE A 268 -15.27 14.28 -15.39
C ILE A 268 -16.06 14.95 -16.51
N PRO A 269 -16.72 16.08 -16.26
CA PRO A 269 -17.45 16.80 -17.30
C PRO A 269 -16.51 17.35 -18.38
N GLY A 270 -16.99 17.38 -19.61
CA GLY A 270 -16.25 17.95 -20.75
C GLY A 270 -15.40 16.95 -21.54
N ALA A 271 -15.48 15.66 -21.23
CA ALA A 271 -14.86 14.59 -22.01
C ALA A 271 -15.89 13.51 -22.38
N ASP A 272 -15.87 13.07 -23.63
CA ASP A 272 -16.67 11.95 -24.14
C ASP A 272 -16.17 11.58 -25.56
N PRO A 273 -15.88 10.30 -25.87
CA PRO A 273 -15.83 9.14 -24.97
C PRO A 273 -14.53 9.08 -24.15
N PHE A 274 -14.55 8.24 -23.09
CA PHE A 274 -13.35 7.95 -22.30
C PHE A 274 -12.66 6.70 -22.86
N PRO A 275 -11.41 6.79 -23.38
CA PRO A 275 -10.68 5.63 -23.87
C PRO A 275 -10.30 4.69 -22.70
N LEU A 276 -11.19 3.72 -22.41
CA LEU A 276 -11.04 2.77 -21.31
C LEU A 276 -9.90 1.77 -21.62
N ARG A 277 -9.01 1.58 -20.66
CA ARG A 277 -7.89 0.61 -20.71
C ARG A 277 -8.03 -0.51 -19.69
N TYR A 278 -8.73 -0.24 -18.60
CA TYR A 278 -8.95 -1.21 -17.52
C TYR A 278 -10.23 -0.88 -16.76
N ALA A 279 -10.93 -1.91 -16.33
CA ALA A 279 -12.00 -1.82 -15.36
C ALA A 279 -11.95 -3.03 -14.42
N GLY A 280 -12.03 -2.79 -13.12
CA GLY A 280 -12.03 -3.84 -12.11
C GLY A 280 -12.84 -3.45 -10.88
N LEU A 281 -13.56 -4.41 -10.33
CA LEU A 281 -14.45 -4.22 -9.19
C LEU A 281 -13.90 -4.95 -7.98
N TYR A 282 -13.86 -4.30 -6.81
CA TYR A 282 -13.41 -4.93 -5.58
C TYR A 282 -14.18 -4.49 -4.34
N ARG A 283 -14.20 -5.37 -3.34
CA ARG A 283 -14.74 -5.08 -2.02
C ARG A 283 -13.70 -4.40 -1.14
N VAL A 284 -14.15 -3.44 -0.37
CA VAL A 284 -13.27 -2.65 0.50
C VAL A 284 -13.48 -3.06 1.95
N HIS A 285 -12.37 -3.44 2.58
CA HIS A 285 -12.33 -3.84 3.98
C HIS A 285 -11.55 -2.84 4.81
N GLN A 286 -11.88 -2.80 6.09
CA GLN A 286 -11.26 -1.95 7.09
C GLN A 286 -10.97 -2.85 8.29
N ARG A 287 -9.74 -3.39 8.37
CA ARG A 287 -9.40 -4.41 9.37
C ARG A 287 -7.98 -4.26 9.86
N VAL A 288 -7.74 -4.65 11.13
CA VAL A 288 -6.40 -4.72 11.73
C VAL A 288 -6.29 -6.02 12.50
N ALA A 289 -5.15 -6.70 12.39
CA ALA A 289 -4.85 -7.88 13.19
C ALA A 289 -4.75 -7.53 14.68
N GLU A 290 -5.21 -8.41 15.52
CA GLU A 290 -5.15 -8.27 16.98
C GLU A 290 -3.69 -8.12 17.47
N SER A 291 -2.76 -8.82 16.84
CA SER A 291 -1.31 -8.72 17.07
C SER A 291 -0.55 -8.85 15.76
N PHE A 292 0.57 -8.13 15.65
CA PHE A 292 1.48 -8.25 14.51
C PHE A 292 2.65 -9.19 14.82
N ARG A 293 2.67 -9.79 16.03
CA ARG A 293 3.68 -10.77 16.45
C ARG A 293 3.06 -11.90 17.26
N THR A 294 3.49 -13.12 16.95
CA THR A 294 3.27 -14.30 17.80
C THR A 294 4.55 -15.13 17.80
N GLY A 295 5.29 -15.07 18.93
CA GLY A 295 6.55 -15.78 19.06
C GLY A 295 7.58 -15.32 18.01
N ARG A 296 7.92 -16.24 17.09
CA ARG A 296 8.87 -16.03 15.97
C ARG A 296 8.19 -15.71 14.65
N VAL A 297 6.90 -15.47 14.66
CA VAL A 297 6.13 -15.10 13.46
C VAL A 297 5.67 -13.65 13.59
N LEU A 298 5.87 -12.88 12.52
CA LEU A 298 5.50 -11.47 12.43
C LEU A 298 4.65 -11.24 11.20
N LEU A 299 3.71 -10.30 11.28
CA LEU A 299 2.83 -9.92 10.17
C LEU A 299 3.18 -8.51 9.69
N ALA A 300 3.12 -8.26 8.36
CA ALA A 300 3.35 -6.95 7.76
C ALA A 300 2.42 -6.70 6.57
N GLY A 301 2.08 -5.44 6.32
CA GLY A 301 1.22 -5.03 5.21
C GLY A 301 -0.20 -5.60 5.32
N ASP A 302 -0.79 -5.98 4.17
CA ASP A 302 -2.18 -6.46 4.11
C ASP A 302 -2.43 -7.72 4.95
N ALA A 303 -1.40 -8.49 5.31
CA ALA A 303 -1.53 -9.59 6.25
C ALA A 303 -1.85 -9.11 7.68
N ALA A 304 -1.37 -7.92 8.04
CA ALA A 304 -1.55 -7.30 9.36
C ALA A 304 -2.70 -6.30 9.38
N HIS A 305 -2.92 -5.53 8.31
CA HIS A 305 -3.97 -4.50 8.25
C HIS A 305 -4.38 -4.18 6.81
N ILE A 306 -5.66 -3.89 6.63
CA ILE A 306 -6.23 -3.41 5.36
C ILE A 306 -7.14 -2.22 5.62
N ASN A 307 -7.18 -1.29 4.69
CA ASN A 307 -8.00 -0.09 4.77
C ASN A 307 -8.58 0.28 3.40
N ASN A 308 -9.56 1.17 3.38
CA ASN A 308 -10.03 1.75 2.12
C ASN A 308 -8.92 2.57 1.44
N PRO A 309 -8.96 2.75 0.10
CA PRO A 309 -7.85 3.35 -0.65
C PRO A 309 -7.72 4.87 -0.50
N LEU A 310 -8.67 5.54 0.20
CA LEU A 310 -8.73 7.00 0.28
C LEU A 310 -7.61 7.58 1.14
N GLY A 311 -6.67 8.19 0.47
CA GLY A 311 -5.44 8.73 1.04
C GLY A 311 -4.18 7.99 0.59
N GLY A 312 -4.30 6.79 -0.03
CA GLY A 312 -3.14 6.02 -0.51
C GLY A 312 -2.29 5.41 0.61
N PHE A 313 -2.89 5.10 1.77
CA PHE A 313 -2.12 4.72 2.96
C PHE A 313 -1.66 3.27 3.00
N GLY A 314 -2.39 2.32 2.38
CA GLY A 314 -2.16 0.88 2.55
C GLY A 314 -0.75 0.43 2.18
N LEU A 315 -0.34 0.65 0.92
CA LEU A 315 1.01 0.32 0.45
C LEU A 315 2.10 1.02 1.27
N ASN A 316 1.90 2.30 1.57
CA ASN A 316 2.85 3.09 2.36
C ASN A 316 3.01 2.53 3.77
N SER A 317 1.90 2.23 4.46
CA SER A 317 1.96 1.62 5.79
C SER A 317 2.66 0.27 5.76
N GLY A 318 2.41 -0.55 4.73
CA GLY A 318 3.10 -1.82 4.55
C GLY A 318 4.61 -1.68 4.35
N ILE A 319 5.06 -0.66 3.60
CA ILE A 319 6.50 -0.34 3.47
C ILE A 319 7.08 0.08 4.83
N HIS A 320 6.35 0.93 5.57
CA HIS A 320 6.78 1.33 6.92
C HIS A 320 6.87 0.12 7.87
N ASP A 321 5.93 -0.84 7.76
CA ASP A 321 6.01 -2.09 8.53
C ASP A 321 7.28 -2.87 8.17
N ALA A 322 7.53 -3.07 6.87
CA ALA A 322 8.67 -3.85 6.38
C ALA A 322 10.01 -3.28 6.87
N VAL A 323 10.21 -1.97 6.75
CA VAL A 323 11.45 -1.31 7.17
C VAL A 323 11.60 -1.28 8.69
N ASN A 324 10.55 -0.96 9.43
CA ASN A 324 10.55 -0.95 10.89
C ASN A 324 10.83 -2.35 11.47
N LEU A 325 10.20 -3.38 10.89
CA LEU A 325 10.42 -4.77 11.27
C LEU A 325 11.84 -5.23 10.95
N ALA A 326 12.30 -4.99 9.72
CA ALA A 326 13.62 -5.45 9.28
C ALA A 326 14.74 -4.85 10.12
N GLY A 327 14.68 -3.57 10.48
CA GLY A 327 15.67 -2.94 11.35
C GLY A 327 15.73 -3.57 12.75
N LYS A 328 14.58 -3.86 13.37
CA LYS A 328 14.50 -4.50 14.68
C LYS A 328 14.92 -5.97 14.62
N LEU A 329 14.47 -6.68 13.59
CA LEU A 329 14.85 -8.08 13.41
C LEU A 329 16.36 -8.23 13.16
N ALA A 330 16.98 -7.31 12.43
CA ALA A 330 18.42 -7.28 12.23
C ALA A 330 19.18 -7.08 13.55
N ALA A 331 18.72 -6.17 14.41
CA ALA A 331 19.32 -5.98 15.73
C ALA A 331 19.22 -7.25 16.60
N VAL A 332 18.08 -7.93 16.59
CA VAL A 332 17.89 -9.21 17.29
C VAL A 332 18.73 -10.33 16.65
N TRP A 333 18.80 -10.39 15.34
CA TRP A 333 19.56 -11.39 14.59
C TRP A 333 21.04 -11.36 14.94
N HIS A 334 21.62 -10.17 14.99
CA HIS A 334 23.04 -9.95 15.29
C HIS A 334 23.35 -9.91 16.79
N GLY A 335 22.36 -10.15 17.66
CA GLY A 335 22.56 -10.15 19.11
C GLY A 335 22.75 -8.76 19.73
N ASN A 336 22.43 -7.70 19.01
CA ASN A 336 22.50 -6.31 19.49
C ASN A 336 21.28 -5.94 20.36
N ALA A 337 20.22 -6.75 20.34
CA ALA A 337 19.03 -6.62 21.17
C ALA A 337 18.40 -7.98 21.43
N GLY A 338 17.61 -8.08 22.49
CA GLY A 338 16.79 -9.26 22.79
C GLY A 338 15.52 -9.31 21.93
N PRO A 339 14.87 -10.49 21.87
CA PRO A 339 13.68 -10.69 21.03
C PRO A 339 12.48 -9.83 21.44
N GLU A 340 12.45 -9.25 22.64
CA GLU A 340 11.45 -8.29 23.11
C GLU A 340 11.43 -7.00 22.29
N LEU A 341 12.50 -6.66 21.57
CA LEU A 341 12.50 -5.54 20.62
C LEU A 341 11.44 -5.70 19.54
N LEU A 342 11.09 -6.94 19.20
CA LEU A 342 10.05 -7.24 18.20
C LEU A 342 8.62 -7.00 18.73
N ASP A 343 8.42 -6.98 20.08
CA ASP A 343 7.15 -6.53 20.66
C ASP A 343 6.97 -5.02 20.49
N ARG A 344 8.06 -4.27 20.44
CA ARG A 344 8.02 -2.86 20.08
C ARG A 344 7.58 -2.64 18.62
N TYR A 345 7.98 -3.51 17.70
CA TYR A 345 7.44 -3.50 16.32
C TYR A 345 5.91 -3.58 16.34
N ASP A 346 5.36 -4.58 17.02
CA ASP A 346 3.91 -4.78 17.12
C ASP A 346 3.23 -3.52 17.70
N ARG A 347 3.68 -3.01 18.84
CA ARG A 347 3.11 -1.81 19.46
C ARG A 347 3.15 -0.60 18.53
N GLN A 348 4.29 -0.32 17.92
CA GLN A 348 4.50 0.83 17.03
C GLN A 348 3.64 0.77 15.79
N ARG A 349 3.67 -0.36 15.09
CA ARG A 349 3.00 -0.47 13.80
C ARG A 349 1.50 -0.65 13.95
N ARG A 350 1.06 -1.39 14.97
CA ARG A 350 -0.36 -1.51 15.26
C ARG A 350 -0.97 -0.15 15.68
N HIS A 351 -0.28 0.62 16.53
CA HIS A 351 -0.69 1.99 16.89
C HIS A 351 -0.82 2.88 15.64
N ALA A 352 0.23 2.95 14.81
CA ALA A 352 0.21 3.74 13.58
C ALA A 352 -0.97 3.37 12.66
N ASN A 353 -1.28 2.08 12.57
CA ASN A 353 -2.41 1.63 11.75
C ASN A 353 -3.76 2.01 12.36
N VAL A 354 -3.97 1.82 13.66
CA VAL A 354 -5.25 2.14 14.32
C VAL A 354 -5.46 3.65 14.41
N ALA A 355 -4.49 4.39 14.95
CA ALA A 355 -4.64 5.82 15.25
C ALA A 355 -4.56 6.71 14.01
N HIS A 356 -3.79 6.31 12.98
CA HIS A 356 -3.58 7.14 11.80
C HIS A 356 -4.22 6.56 10.53
N VAL A 357 -3.84 5.34 10.11
CA VAL A 357 -4.28 4.79 8.82
C VAL A 357 -5.79 4.54 8.80
N GLN A 358 -6.30 3.80 9.79
CA GLN A 358 -7.74 3.52 9.89
C GLN A 358 -8.54 4.81 10.09
N ALA A 359 -8.17 5.62 11.06
CA ALA A 359 -8.88 6.86 11.38
C ALA A 359 -8.90 7.83 10.20
N SER A 360 -7.75 8.04 9.52
CA SER A 360 -7.65 8.97 8.40
C SER A 360 -8.39 8.49 7.16
N SER A 361 -8.29 7.20 6.81
CA SER A 361 -8.99 6.66 5.64
C SER A 361 -10.51 6.67 5.82
N ILE A 362 -11.01 6.39 7.05
CA ILE A 362 -12.44 6.50 7.38
C ILE A 362 -12.90 7.95 7.30
N ARG A 363 -12.13 8.89 7.89
CA ARG A 363 -12.45 10.33 7.84
C ARG A 363 -12.48 10.85 6.40
N ASN A 364 -11.48 10.49 5.60
CA ASN A 364 -11.42 10.91 4.19
C ASN A 364 -12.66 10.45 3.43
N LYS A 365 -13.09 9.20 3.65
CA LYS A 365 -14.31 8.69 3.02
C LYS A 365 -15.54 9.50 3.44
N ARG A 366 -15.72 9.74 4.74
CA ARG A 366 -16.87 10.52 5.25
C ARG A 366 -16.93 11.95 4.69
N ILE A 367 -15.78 12.59 4.46
CA ILE A 367 -15.74 13.91 3.84
C ILE A 367 -16.20 13.86 2.39
N LEU A 368 -15.81 12.82 1.65
CA LEU A 368 -16.13 12.70 0.23
C LEU A 368 -17.60 12.33 -0.02
N ASP A 369 -18.19 11.48 0.82
CA ASP A 369 -19.54 10.94 0.65
C ASP A 369 -20.60 11.52 1.61
N GLU A 370 -20.32 12.68 2.23
CA GLU A 370 -21.27 13.31 3.16
C GLU A 370 -22.58 13.68 2.44
N ARG A 371 -23.68 13.08 2.90
CA ARG A 371 -25.01 13.24 2.31
C ARG A 371 -25.77 14.43 2.81
N ASP A 372 -25.56 14.83 4.06
CA ASP A 372 -26.17 16.04 4.60
C ASP A 372 -25.54 17.28 3.95
N SER A 373 -26.37 18.08 3.26
CA SER A 373 -25.92 19.23 2.50
C SER A 373 -25.32 20.35 3.38
N THR A 374 -25.75 20.45 4.64
CA THR A 374 -25.22 21.43 5.59
C THR A 374 -23.85 20.98 6.07
N ARG A 375 -23.71 19.77 6.53
CA ARG A 375 -22.42 19.18 6.95
C ARG A 375 -21.41 19.16 5.82
N ARG A 376 -21.85 18.86 4.58
CA ARG A 376 -20.98 18.89 3.41
C ARG A 376 -20.44 20.30 3.17
N ARG A 377 -21.29 21.34 3.22
CA ARG A 377 -20.84 22.73 3.09
C ARG A 377 -19.87 23.12 4.20
N GLU A 378 -20.17 22.78 5.44
CA GLU A 378 -19.28 23.03 6.59
C GLU A 378 -17.92 22.37 6.40
N ALA A 379 -17.89 21.11 5.94
CA ALA A 379 -16.65 20.39 5.64
C ALA A 379 -15.86 21.05 4.49
N HIS A 380 -16.53 21.48 3.43
CA HIS A 380 -15.91 22.22 2.33
C HIS A 380 -15.35 23.58 2.79
N ASP A 381 -16.08 24.31 3.62
CA ASP A 381 -15.61 25.61 4.15
C ASP A 381 -14.41 25.44 5.08
N GLU A 382 -14.39 24.39 5.89
CA GLU A 382 -13.24 24.04 6.71
C GLU A 382 -12.01 23.68 5.86
N LEU A 383 -12.18 22.91 4.79
CA LEU A 383 -11.11 22.59 3.85
C LEU A 383 -10.55 23.83 3.15
N ARG A 384 -11.44 24.77 2.75
CA ARG A 384 -11.04 26.07 2.20
C ARG A 384 -10.25 26.90 3.20
N ARG A 385 -10.69 26.90 4.47
CA ARG A 385 -9.99 27.59 5.56
C ARG A 385 -8.59 27.00 5.79
N ILE A 386 -8.49 25.67 5.87
CA ILE A 386 -7.22 24.97 6.05
C ILE A 386 -6.26 25.28 4.89
N ALA A 387 -6.73 25.21 3.64
CA ALA A 387 -5.88 25.43 2.48
C ALA A 387 -5.37 26.88 2.34
N ARG A 388 -6.11 27.87 2.89
CA ARG A 388 -5.73 29.30 2.85
C ARG A 388 -4.76 29.69 3.96
N ASP A 389 -4.70 28.95 5.05
CA ASP A 389 -3.81 29.22 6.19
C ASP A 389 -2.57 28.32 6.09
N PRO A 390 -1.36 28.87 5.86
CA PRO A 390 -0.15 28.07 5.68
C PRO A 390 0.18 27.18 6.89
N VAL A 391 -0.16 27.60 8.12
CA VAL A 391 0.10 26.81 9.33
C VAL A 391 -0.82 25.60 9.38
N LEU A 392 -2.11 25.82 9.14
CA LEU A 392 -3.10 24.75 9.11
C LEU A 392 -2.86 23.79 7.92
N ALA A 393 -2.51 24.35 6.76
CA ALA A 393 -2.15 23.55 5.58
C ALA A 393 -0.93 22.67 5.84
N LYS A 394 0.14 23.21 6.45
CA LYS A 394 1.31 22.43 6.86
C LYS A 394 0.93 21.29 7.82
N GLN A 395 0.14 21.58 8.86
CA GLN A 395 -0.34 20.55 9.79
C GLN A 395 -1.16 19.47 9.11
N HIS A 396 -2.07 19.87 8.21
CA HIS A 396 -2.87 18.94 7.41
C HIS A 396 -1.99 18.05 6.53
N LEU A 397 -1.02 18.63 5.83
CA LEU A 397 -0.07 17.92 4.96
C LEU A 397 0.81 16.95 5.74
N MET A 398 1.30 17.31 6.92
CA MET A 398 2.08 16.43 7.79
C MET A 398 1.32 15.13 8.14
N ASN A 399 0.01 15.25 8.40
CA ASN A 399 -0.85 14.11 8.66
C ASN A 399 -1.18 13.33 7.36
N ALA A 400 -1.60 14.04 6.31
CA ALA A 400 -1.98 13.44 5.03
C ALA A 400 -0.81 12.77 4.30
N SER A 401 0.43 13.14 4.63
CA SER A 401 1.67 12.55 4.10
C SER A 401 2.29 11.50 5.02
N MET A 402 1.60 11.09 6.09
CA MET A 402 2.02 10.07 7.06
C MET A 402 3.30 10.43 7.87
N ILE A 403 3.80 11.67 7.80
CA ILE A 403 5.02 12.07 8.54
C ILE A 403 4.78 12.00 10.04
N ASN A 404 3.65 12.55 10.52
CA ASN A 404 3.31 12.49 11.94
C ASN A 404 3.08 11.05 12.41
N SER A 405 2.47 10.19 11.60
CA SER A 405 2.28 8.77 11.91
C SER A 405 3.59 8.02 12.14
N VAL A 406 4.62 8.31 11.34
CA VAL A 406 5.95 7.70 11.52
C VAL A 406 6.61 8.24 12.77
N ARG A 407 6.66 9.56 12.98
CA ARG A 407 7.28 10.20 14.14
C ARG A 407 6.66 9.76 15.47
N GLU A 408 5.32 9.69 15.50
CA GLU A 408 4.60 9.25 16.70
C GLU A 408 4.88 7.77 17.00
N ALA A 409 4.87 6.92 15.99
CA ALA A 409 5.19 5.50 16.15
C ALA A 409 6.63 5.29 16.67
N GLU A 410 7.60 6.04 16.15
CA GLU A 410 9.00 5.97 16.62
C GLU A 410 9.16 6.33 18.11
N GLY A 411 8.31 7.22 18.62
CA GLY A 411 8.28 7.60 20.03
C GLY A 411 7.74 6.51 20.98
N ILE A 412 7.08 5.46 20.48
CA ILE A 412 6.53 4.37 21.30
C ILE A 412 7.65 3.40 21.69
N ALA A 413 7.79 3.18 22.99
CA ALA A 413 8.79 2.30 23.58
C ALA A 413 8.46 0.81 23.42
#